data_733a542d9db0f9f89a9f050256dd2ccb
#
_entry.id   733a542d9db0f9f89a9f050256dd2ccb
#
_cell.length_a   1.000
_cell.length_b   1.000
_cell.length_c   1.000
_cell.angle_alpha   90.00
_cell.angle_beta   90.00
_cell.angle_gamma   90.00
#
_symmetry.space_group_name_H-M   'P 1'
#
loop_
_entity.id
_entity.type
_entity.pdbx_description
1 polymer ?
#
loop_
_entity_poly.entity_id
_entity_poly.type
_entity_poly.pdbx_seq_one_letter_code
_entity_poly.pdbx_strand_id
1 'polypeptide(L)'
;MISRWPATLLVLVFGQFAGACEAASAPELSLTVRVYDFVQVPDREWKEAAKMVTLTFQDAGIDLAWMRCSPTCASASGAGDLELRIVSRAPRETAADVIGLALLRPEGNCGTIAYLFFNRVEALAWEMAQTTGPGTWGIFTGPSWVGLWKSLALGVAMAHELGHLLLGANSHSAGGIMNKAWTRDTLLNALGGRSRFTSVQAVQLRKSLTSRLSDLAAFDWLTTAWHDCDPTSDSLRRL
;
A
#
# COMPACT_ATOMS: atom_id res chain seq x y z
N MET A 1 -21.70 18.63 -83.99
CA MET A 1 -22.42 17.63 -83.16
C MET A 1 -21.41 17.05 -82.24
N ILE A 2 -21.43 17.48 -80.95
CA ILE A 2 -20.45 17.07 -79.89
C ILE A 2 -21.22 16.19 -78.93
N SER A 3 -20.91 14.89 -78.93
CA SER A 3 -21.48 13.90 -78.01
C SER A 3 -20.82 13.99 -76.64
N ARG A 4 -21.61 14.31 -75.59
CA ARG A 4 -21.20 14.33 -74.20
C ARG A 4 -21.47 12.96 -73.58
N TRP A 5 -20.44 12.31 -73.08
CA TRP A 5 -20.57 11.10 -72.27
C TRP A 5 -20.69 11.48 -70.77
N PRO A 6 -21.58 10.89 -69.97
CA PRO A 6 -21.61 11.12 -68.55
C PRO A 6 -20.55 10.27 -67.85
N ALA A 7 -19.72 10.92 -67.04
CA ALA A 7 -18.78 10.25 -66.14
C ALA A 7 -19.53 9.72 -64.91
N THR A 8 -19.59 8.40 -64.79
CA THR A 8 -20.12 7.71 -63.59
C THR A 8 -19.04 7.69 -62.50
N LEU A 9 -19.28 8.46 -61.43
CA LEU A 9 -18.39 8.50 -60.26
C LEU A 9 -18.69 7.28 -59.38
N LEU A 10 -17.77 6.32 -59.34
CA LEU A 10 -17.83 5.17 -58.45
C LEU A 10 -17.23 5.56 -57.09
N VAL A 11 -18.06 5.80 -56.08
CA VAL A 11 -17.64 6.08 -54.71
C VAL A 11 -17.43 4.73 -54.02
N LEU A 12 -16.15 4.33 -53.86
CA LEU A 12 -15.75 3.21 -52.99
C LEU A 12 -15.75 3.66 -51.53
N VAL A 13 -16.77 3.26 -50.80
CA VAL A 13 -16.82 3.43 -49.32
C VAL A 13 -15.99 2.30 -48.69
N PHE A 14 -14.76 2.65 -48.31
CA PHE A 14 -13.96 1.78 -47.42
C PHE A 14 -14.47 1.92 -45.98
N GLY A 15 -15.30 0.97 -45.57
CA GLY A 15 -15.65 0.82 -44.16
C GLY A 15 -14.43 0.41 -43.36
N GLN A 16 -13.84 1.36 -42.60
CA GLN A 16 -12.81 1.04 -41.60
C GLN A 16 -13.50 0.41 -40.38
N PHE A 17 -13.48 -0.90 -40.28
CA PHE A 17 -13.69 -1.60 -39.01
C PHE A 17 -12.45 -1.36 -38.14
N ALA A 18 -12.45 -0.22 -37.42
CA ALA A 18 -11.55 -0.08 -36.26
C ALA A 18 -12.09 -0.99 -35.16
N GLY A 19 -11.64 -2.23 -35.14
CA GLY A 19 -11.77 -3.10 -33.97
C GLY A 19 -11.06 -2.43 -32.81
N ALA A 20 -11.83 -1.80 -31.90
CA ALA A 20 -11.32 -1.39 -30.62
C ALA A 20 -10.85 -2.66 -29.90
N CYS A 21 -9.54 -2.90 -29.91
CA CYS A 21 -8.92 -3.86 -29.00
C CYS A 21 -9.07 -3.26 -27.60
N GLU A 22 -10.14 -3.64 -26.92
CA GLU A 22 -10.34 -3.34 -25.50
C GLU A 22 -9.20 -4.05 -24.79
N ALA A 23 -8.14 -3.30 -24.46
CA ALA A 23 -7.04 -3.80 -23.66
C ALA A 23 -7.67 -4.22 -22.33
N ALA A 24 -7.79 -5.52 -22.11
CA ALA A 24 -8.20 -6.07 -20.84
C ALA A 24 -7.26 -5.45 -19.80
N SER A 25 -7.78 -4.56 -18.94
CA SER A 25 -7.02 -3.99 -17.84
C SER A 25 -6.50 -5.15 -17.01
N ALA A 26 -5.19 -5.19 -16.80
CA ALA A 26 -4.61 -6.17 -15.90
C ALA A 26 -5.38 -6.13 -14.57
N PRO A 27 -5.67 -7.28 -13.93
CA PRO A 27 -6.42 -7.30 -12.69
C PRO A 27 -5.75 -6.35 -11.69
N GLU A 28 -6.53 -5.39 -11.20
CA GLU A 28 -6.10 -4.39 -10.26
C GLU A 28 -5.78 -5.09 -8.92
N LEU A 29 -4.50 -5.13 -8.54
CA LEU A 29 -4.07 -5.76 -7.30
C LEU A 29 -4.48 -4.86 -6.14
N SER A 30 -5.41 -5.33 -5.32
CA SER A 30 -5.89 -4.63 -4.13
C SER A 30 -5.40 -5.31 -2.85
N LEU A 31 -5.02 -4.51 -1.86
CA LEU A 31 -4.50 -4.94 -0.58
C LEU A 31 -5.21 -4.18 0.55
N THR A 32 -5.87 -4.90 1.45
CA THR A 32 -6.47 -4.30 2.64
C THR A 32 -5.44 -4.15 3.75
N VAL A 33 -5.33 -2.95 4.33
CA VAL A 33 -4.50 -2.66 5.50
C VAL A 33 -5.39 -2.31 6.68
N ARG A 34 -5.40 -3.18 7.70
CA ARG A 34 -6.09 -2.96 8.97
C ARG A 34 -5.20 -2.17 9.90
N VAL A 35 -5.69 -1.04 10.37
CA VAL A 35 -4.91 -0.14 11.22
C VAL A 35 -5.47 -0.12 12.63
N TYR A 36 -4.68 -0.58 13.57
CA TYR A 36 -4.95 -0.50 15.00
C TYR A 36 -4.17 0.67 15.58
N ASP A 37 -4.85 1.78 15.75
CA ASP A 37 -4.28 3.05 16.25
C ASP A 37 -4.50 3.16 17.76
N PHE A 38 -3.51 2.74 18.56
CA PHE A 38 -3.57 2.80 20.02
C PHE A 38 -3.17 4.17 20.60
N VAL A 39 -2.74 5.11 19.76
CA VAL A 39 -2.29 6.44 20.19
C VAL A 39 -3.22 7.57 19.78
N GLN A 40 -4.23 7.25 18.97
CA GLN A 40 -5.20 8.21 18.45
C GLN A 40 -4.52 9.32 17.64
N VAL A 41 -3.77 8.93 16.61
CA VAL A 41 -3.13 9.85 15.66
C VAL A 41 -4.17 10.87 15.17
N PRO A 42 -3.89 12.20 15.26
CA PRO A 42 -4.83 13.22 14.80
C PRO A 42 -5.25 12.99 13.35
N ASP A 43 -6.53 13.15 13.05
CA ASP A 43 -7.13 12.81 11.76
C ASP A 43 -6.44 13.47 10.56
N ARG A 44 -5.97 14.71 10.73
CA ARG A 44 -5.25 15.42 9.68
C ARG A 44 -3.93 14.72 9.36
N GLU A 45 -3.14 14.41 10.40
CA GLU A 45 -1.83 13.75 10.26
C GLU A 45 -2.00 12.36 9.66
N TRP A 46 -3.00 11.61 10.13
CA TRP A 46 -3.36 10.31 9.57
C TRP A 46 -3.72 10.39 8.08
N LYS A 47 -4.63 11.29 7.69
CA LYS A 47 -5.09 11.41 6.31
C LYS A 47 -3.96 11.73 5.33
N GLU A 48 -3.07 12.64 5.69
CA GLU A 48 -1.91 12.99 4.86
C GLU A 48 -0.91 11.83 4.76
N ALA A 49 -0.63 11.13 5.86
CA ALA A 49 0.23 9.95 5.88
C ALA A 49 -0.36 8.83 5.02
N ALA A 50 -1.63 8.47 5.22
CA ALA A 50 -2.31 7.42 4.47
C ALA A 50 -2.37 7.72 2.98
N LYS A 51 -2.66 8.98 2.59
CA LYS A 51 -2.64 9.43 1.20
C LYS A 51 -1.26 9.21 0.56
N MET A 52 -0.20 9.59 1.25
CA MET A 52 1.16 9.39 0.73
C MET A 52 1.47 7.90 0.51
N VAL A 53 1.13 7.05 1.46
CA VAL A 53 1.32 5.59 1.34
C VAL A 53 0.51 5.02 0.19
N THR A 54 -0.76 5.42 0.06
CA THR A 54 -1.63 4.99 -1.05
C THR A 54 -0.97 5.31 -2.39
N LEU A 55 -0.52 6.55 -2.60
CA LEU A 55 0.14 6.95 -3.84
C LEU A 55 1.45 6.16 -4.08
N THR A 56 2.21 5.88 -3.02
CA THR A 56 3.46 5.11 -3.12
C THR A 56 3.20 3.66 -3.59
N PHE A 57 2.13 3.03 -3.11
CA PHE A 57 1.74 1.68 -3.52
C PHE A 57 1.06 1.66 -4.89
N GLN A 58 0.24 2.67 -5.22
CA GLN A 58 -0.34 2.84 -6.56
C GLN A 58 0.74 2.98 -7.63
N ASP A 59 1.81 3.72 -7.38
CA ASP A 59 2.99 3.79 -8.26
C ASP A 59 3.65 2.41 -8.46
N ALA A 60 3.52 1.50 -7.50
CA ALA A 60 3.98 0.12 -7.62
C ALA A 60 2.92 -0.82 -8.25
N GLY A 61 1.72 -0.31 -8.60
CA GLY A 61 0.63 -1.06 -9.20
C GLY A 61 -0.20 -1.85 -8.20
N ILE A 62 -0.34 -1.35 -6.98
CA ILE A 62 -1.13 -1.95 -5.89
C ILE A 62 -2.04 -0.89 -5.28
N ASP A 63 -3.36 -1.12 -5.27
CA ASP A 63 -4.31 -0.27 -4.57
C ASP A 63 -4.45 -0.67 -3.11
N LEU A 64 -4.43 0.33 -2.22
CA LEU A 64 -4.60 0.12 -0.79
C LEU A 64 -6.02 0.49 -0.34
N ALA A 65 -6.69 -0.46 0.32
CA ALA A 65 -7.91 -0.23 1.08
C ALA A 65 -7.57 -0.10 2.57
N TRP A 66 -7.86 1.05 3.17
CA TRP A 66 -7.59 1.32 4.58
C TRP A 66 -8.79 0.98 5.46
N MET A 67 -8.58 0.18 6.50
CA MET A 67 -9.59 -0.13 7.52
C MET A 67 -9.06 0.29 8.89
N ARG A 68 -9.52 1.44 9.42
CA ARG A 68 -9.20 1.82 10.81
C ARG A 68 -10.02 0.97 11.77
N CYS A 69 -9.33 0.15 12.53
CA CYS A 69 -9.93 -0.72 13.53
C CYS A 69 -9.97 -0.01 14.88
N SER A 70 -11.15 0.04 15.50
CA SER A 70 -11.26 0.20 16.94
C SER A 70 -10.74 -1.08 17.63
N PRO A 71 -10.34 -1.07 18.91
CA PRO A 71 -9.88 -2.27 19.61
C PRO A 71 -10.80 -3.49 19.47
N THR A 72 -12.06 -3.25 19.14
CA THR A 72 -13.10 -4.26 18.92
C THR A 72 -13.48 -4.43 17.44
N CYS A 73 -12.55 -4.30 16.51
CA CYS A 73 -12.81 -4.55 15.09
C CYS A 73 -13.23 -6.01 14.90
N ALA A 74 -14.53 -6.25 14.92
CA ALA A 74 -15.12 -7.60 14.94
C ALA A 74 -15.18 -8.28 13.57
N SER A 75 -14.75 -7.60 12.49
CA SER A 75 -14.72 -8.25 11.19
C SER A 75 -13.54 -9.21 11.12
N ALA A 76 -13.81 -10.45 10.73
CA ALA A 76 -12.77 -11.44 10.48
C ALA A 76 -11.67 -10.85 9.61
N SER A 77 -10.40 -11.03 10.00
CA SER A 77 -9.27 -10.71 9.14
C SER A 77 -9.40 -11.52 7.86
N GLY A 78 -9.45 -10.85 6.72
CA GLY A 78 -9.22 -11.52 5.45
C GLY A 78 -7.82 -12.11 5.50
N ALA A 79 -7.64 -13.35 5.06
CA ALA A 79 -6.34 -14.01 5.14
C ALA A 79 -5.24 -13.30 4.32
N GLY A 80 -5.61 -12.37 3.42
CA GLY A 80 -4.70 -11.51 2.65
C GLY A 80 -4.38 -10.16 3.28
N ASP A 81 -5.10 -9.76 4.33
CA ASP A 81 -4.96 -8.45 4.95
C ASP A 81 -3.60 -8.26 5.64
N LEU A 82 -3.10 -7.04 5.63
CA LEU A 82 -1.99 -6.63 6.49
C LEU A 82 -2.51 -5.89 7.70
N GLU A 83 -1.82 -6.06 8.82
CA GLU A 83 -2.09 -5.31 10.04
C GLU A 83 -0.98 -4.29 10.30
N LEU A 84 -1.37 -3.05 10.54
CA LEU A 84 -0.50 -1.98 10.99
C LEU A 84 -0.91 -1.55 12.38
N ARG A 85 -0.02 -1.68 13.35
CA ARG A 85 -0.26 -1.34 14.74
C ARG A 85 0.56 -0.11 15.13
N ILE A 86 -0.12 1.00 15.42
CA ILE A 86 0.54 2.23 15.89
C ILE A 86 0.50 2.24 17.40
N VAL A 87 1.66 2.07 18.03
CA VAL A 87 1.81 2.01 19.49
C VAL A 87 2.61 3.20 20.01
N SER A 88 2.43 3.53 21.28
CA SER A 88 3.03 4.73 21.88
C SER A 88 4.56 4.66 21.94
N ARG A 89 5.13 3.49 22.24
CA ARG A 89 6.57 3.33 22.48
C ARG A 89 7.12 2.02 21.93
N ALA A 90 8.37 2.05 21.51
CA ALA A 90 9.15 0.85 21.21
C ALA A 90 9.45 0.04 22.49
N PRO A 91 9.58 -1.29 22.40
CA PRO A 91 10.18 -2.12 23.45
C PRO A 91 11.56 -1.59 23.86
N ARG A 92 11.96 -1.83 25.11
CA ARG A 92 13.21 -1.26 25.67
C ARG A 92 14.45 -1.72 24.93
N GLU A 93 14.43 -2.94 24.40
CA GLU A 93 15.53 -3.57 23.67
C GLU A 93 15.66 -3.10 22.23
N THR A 94 14.67 -2.31 21.72
CA THR A 94 14.69 -1.82 20.36
C THR A 94 15.69 -0.68 20.21
N ALA A 95 16.59 -0.78 19.21
CA ALA A 95 17.57 0.26 18.93
C ALA A 95 16.92 1.63 18.71
N ALA A 96 17.65 2.70 19.05
CA ALA A 96 17.08 4.05 19.13
C ALA A 96 16.59 4.60 17.77
N ASP A 97 17.19 4.18 16.70
CA ASP A 97 16.93 4.57 15.32
C ASP A 97 15.80 3.77 14.64
N VAL A 98 15.30 2.71 15.28
CA VAL A 98 14.21 1.87 14.75
C VAL A 98 12.87 2.56 15.02
N ILE A 99 12.17 2.99 13.99
CA ILE A 99 10.89 3.68 14.06
C ILE A 99 9.70 2.72 13.89
N GLY A 100 9.91 1.59 13.22
CA GLY A 100 8.92 0.55 13.03
C GLY A 100 9.54 -0.84 13.02
N LEU A 101 8.70 -1.86 12.96
CA LEU A 101 9.11 -3.25 12.93
C LEU A 101 8.09 -4.10 12.20
N ALA A 102 8.45 -4.66 11.05
CA ALA A 102 7.69 -5.68 10.37
C ALA A 102 7.98 -7.07 10.97
N LEU A 103 6.95 -7.77 11.41
CA LEU A 103 7.09 -9.16 11.89
C LEU A 103 7.10 -10.10 10.69
N LEU A 104 8.26 -10.60 10.35
CA LEU A 104 8.46 -11.55 9.26
C LEU A 104 8.41 -13.00 9.77
N ARG A 105 8.10 -13.94 8.87
CA ARG A 105 8.15 -15.37 9.17
C ARG A 105 9.61 -15.81 9.37
N PRO A 106 9.85 -16.93 10.08
CA PRO A 106 11.20 -17.39 10.43
C PRO A 106 12.17 -17.52 9.24
N GLU A 107 11.67 -17.87 8.06
CA GLU A 107 12.47 -17.98 6.84
C GLU A 107 12.79 -16.62 6.18
N GLY A 108 12.53 -15.49 6.88
CA GLY A 108 12.72 -14.13 6.35
C GLY A 108 11.73 -13.74 5.26
N ASN A 109 10.68 -14.56 5.08
CA ASN A 109 9.62 -14.34 4.11
C ASN A 109 8.59 -13.33 4.60
N CYS A 110 7.63 -13.00 3.72
CA CYS A 110 6.56 -12.04 3.98
C CYS A 110 5.84 -12.27 5.31
N GLY A 111 5.56 -11.18 6.03
CA GLY A 111 4.77 -11.16 7.25
C GLY A 111 3.35 -10.64 7.02
N THR A 112 2.60 -10.46 8.12
CA THR A 112 1.26 -9.88 8.09
C THR A 112 1.09 -8.69 9.03
N ILE A 113 1.97 -8.53 10.02
CA ILE A 113 1.83 -7.53 11.09
C ILE A 113 3.06 -6.63 11.10
N ALA A 114 2.84 -5.32 11.12
CA ALA A 114 3.87 -4.33 11.37
C ALA A 114 3.50 -3.44 12.56
N TYR A 115 4.51 -2.98 13.29
CA TYR A 115 4.40 -2.02 14.37
C TYR A 115 5.06 -0.71 13.98
N LEU A 116 4.45 0.41 14.42
CA LEU A 116 5.06 1.74 14.38
C LEU A 116 5.14 2.30 15.80
N PHE A 117 6.26 2.87 16.14
CA PHE A 117 6.54 3.47 17.44
C PHE A 117 6.34 4.97 17.37
N PHE A 118 5.17 5.45 17.77
CA PHE A 118 4.77 6.84 17.54
C PHE A 118 5.68 7.87 18.22
N ASN A 119 6.23 7.54 19.39
CA ASN A 119 7.22 8.40 20.03
C ASN A 119 8.50 8.62 19.18
N ARG A 120 8.87 7.65 18.35
CA ARG A 120 10.01 7.76 17.41
C ARG A 120 9.63 8.59 16.18
N VAL A 121 8.39 8.43 15.68
CA VAL A 121 7.84 9.29 14.62
C VAL A 121 7.84 10.74 15.08
N GLU A 122 7.38 11.01 16.31
CA GLU A 122 7.37 12.37 16.89
C GLU A 122 8.78 12.94 17.06
N ALA A 123 9.72 12.13 17.55
CA ALA A 123 11.11 12.56 17.73
C ALA A 123 11.75 12.94 16.37
N LEU A 124 11.59 12.11 15.34
CA LEU A 124 12.08 12.40 14.00
C LEU A 124 11.42 13.67 13.44
N ALA A 125 10.10 13.79 13.56
CA ALA A 125 9.36 14.96 13.08
C ALA A 125 9.83 16.25 13.77
N TRP A 126 10.09 16.19 15.07
CA TRP A 126 10.60 17.32 15.85
C TRP A 126 12.01 17.72 15.40
N GLU A 127 12.92 16.76 15.23
CA GLU A 127 14.27 17.00 14.74
C GLU A 127 14.24 17.68 13.35
N MET A 128 13.42 17.17 12.43
CA MET A 128 13.27 17.75 11.10
C MET A 128 12.68 19.16 11.14
N ALA A 129 11.72 19.41 12.00
CA ALA A 129 11.12 20.74 12.18
C ALA A 129 12.13 21.78 12.68
N GLN A 130 13.04 21.40 13.59
CA GLN A 130 14.07 22.29 14.12
C GLN A 130 15.15 22.62 13.08
N THR A 131 15.60 21.60 12.33
CA THR A 131 16.69 21.78 11.34
C THR A 131 16.25 22.57 10.11
N THR A 132 14.93 22.66 9.86
CA THR A 132 14.40 23.29 8.64
C THR A 132 14.05 24.76 8.82
N GLY A 133 14.03 25.28 10.03
CA GLY A 133 13.72 26.68 10.35
C GLY A 133 12.47 27.28 9.68
N PRO A 134 11.73 28.19 10.31
CA PRO A 134 10.50 28.77 9.76
C PRO A 134 10.70 29.62 8.50
N GLY A 135 11.94 29.93 8.13
CA GLY A 135 12.26 30.83 7.01
C GLY A 135 12.38 30.19 5.63
N THR A 136 12.51 28.87 5.52
CA THR A 136 12.83 28.20 4.25
C THR A 136 11.61 28.04 3.32
N TRP A 137 10.39 28.02 3.85
CA TRP A 137 9.14 27.81 3.11
C TRP A 137 8.04 28.85 3.40
N GLY A 138 8.36 29.96 3.99
CA GLY A 138 7.58 31.21 4.12
C GLY A 138 6.12 31.16 4.64
N ILE A 139 5.47 30.02 4.62
CA ILE A 139 4.03 29.86 4.87
C ILE A 139 3.70 28.90 6.03
N PHE A 140 4.67 28.13 6.51
CA PHE A 140 4.43 27.17 7.58
C PHE A 140 5.23 27.54 8.84
N THR A 141 4.54 28.06 9.83
CA THR A 141 5.10 28.36 11.16
C THR A 141 4.22 27.76 12.26
N GLY A 142 4.83 27.42 13.39
CA GLY A 142 4.08 26.92 14.56
C GLY A 142 3.63 25.46 14.48
N PRO A 143 2.53 25.09 15.19
CA PRO A 143 2.07 23.71 15.34
C PRO A 143 1.77 22.99 14.02
N SER A 144 1.34 23.72 12.99
CA SER A 144 1.04 23.13 11.66
C SER A 144 2.30 22.64 10.96
N TRP A 145 3.47 23.23 11.23
CA TRP A 145 4.75 22.81 10.67
C TRP A 145 5.21 21.46 11.25
N VAL A 146 5.14 21.30 12.57
CA VAL A 146 5.45 20.02 13.21
C VAL A 146 4.48 18.92 12.76
N GLY A 147 3.18 19.25 12.62
CA GLY A 147 2.17 18.33 12.10
C GLY A 147 2.47 17.83 10.69
N LEU A 148 2.99 18.68 9.79
CA LEU A 148 3.45 18.27 8.48
C LEU A 148 4.58 17.23 8.58
N TRP A 149 5.60 17.50 9.37
CA TRP A 149 6.72 16.57 9.56
C TRP A 149 6.27 15.25 10.20
N LYS A 150 5.30 15.27 11.13
CA LYS A 150 4.69 14.07 11.69
C LYS A 150 3.98 13.24 10.61
N SER A 151 3.18 13.88 9.75
CA SER A 151 2.51 13.21 8.65
C SER A 151 3.49 12.54 7.70
N LEU A 152 4.60 13.23 7.37
CA LEU A 152 5.63 12.71 6.47
C LEU A 152 6.39 11.53 7.12
N ALA A 153 6.85 11.70 8.36
CA ALA A 153 7.57 10.65 9.08
C ALA A 153 6.68 9.42 9.27
N LEU A 154 5.41 9.62 9.65
CA LEU A 154 4.43 8.53 9.80
C LEU A 154 4.22 7.81 8.47
N GLY A 155 3.97 8.54 7.38
CA GLY A 155 3.72 7.94 6.08
C GLY A 155 4.93 7.18 5.52
N VAL A 156 6.14 7.73 5.65
CA VAL A 156 7.38 7.02 5.25
C VAL A 156 7.53 5.74 6.07
N ALA A 157 7.33 5.80 7.40
CA ALA A 157 7.40 4.62 8.25
C ALA A 157 6.35 3.56 7.88
N MET A 158 5.10 3.98 7.66
CA MET A 158 4.03 3.07 7.22
C MET A 158 4.40 2.37 5.92
N ALA A 159 4.79 3.12 4.89
CA ALA A 159 5.13 2.54 3.58
C ALA A 159 6.34 1.60 3.65
N HIS A 160 7.35 1.93 4.46
CA HIS A 160 8.54 1.14 4.69
C HIS A 160 8.22 -0.21 5.35
N GLU A 161 7.48 -0.19 6.46
CA GLU A 161 7.13 -1.41 7.19
C GLU A 161 6.15 -2.30 6.40
N LEU A 162 5.17 -1.72 5.72
CA LEU A 162 4.31 -2.47 4.79
C LEU A 162 5.11 -3.04 3.61
N GLY A 163 6.12 -2.31 3.15
CA GLY A 163 7.07 -2.80 2.16
C GLY A 163 7.80 -4.05 2.63
N HIS A 164 8.31 -4.08 3.87
CA HIS A 164 8.94 -5.26 4.46
C HIS A 164 7.99 -6.46 4.56
N LEU A 165 6.70 -6.24 4.87
CA LEU A 165 5.72 -7.34 4.95
C LEU A 165 5.52 -8.06 3.61
N LEU A 166 5.80 -7.40 2.49
CA LEU A 166 5.64 -7.96 1.15
C LEU A 166 6.97 -8.35 0.49
N LEU A 167 8.06 -7.66 0.82
CA LEU A 167 9.39 -7.87 0.20
C LEU A 167 10.30 -8.80 1.02
N GLY A 168 10.03 -8.94 2.34
CA GLY A 168 10.86 -9.72 3.25
C GLY A 168 12.02 -8.92 3.86
N ALA A 169 12.92 -9.62 4.57
CA ALA A 169 13.93 -9.03 5.45
C ALA A 169 15.00 -8.18 4.72
N ASN A 170 15.50 -8.65 3.59
CA ASN A 170 16.65 -8.04 2.90
C ASN A 170 16.21 -7.10 1.76
N SER A 171 15.20 -6.26 2.02
CA SER A 171 14.57 -5.44 0.99
C SER A 171 14.99 -3.98 0.99
N HIS A 172 15.97 -3.58 1.81
CA HIS A 172 16.49 -2.22 1.81
C HIS A 172 17.17 -1.86 0.48
N SER A 173 17.08 -0.59 0.13
CA SER A 173 17.73 0.00 -1.07
C SER A 173 18.49 1.28 -0.69
N ALA A 174 19.41 1.68 -1.55
CA ALA A 174 20.21 2.90 -1.34
C ALA A 174 19.37 4.19 -1.39
N GLY A 175 18.13 4.13 -1.92
CA GLY A 175 17.21 5.26 -2.02
C GLY A 175 15.76 4.80 -2.11
N GLY A 176 14.85 5.76 -2.21
CA GLY A 176 13.41 5.50 -2.23
C GLY A 176 12.85 5.16 -0.86
N ILE A 177 11.64 4.53 -0.86
CA ILE A 177 10.91 4.28 0.38
C ILE A 177 11.57 3.22 1.26
N MET A 178 12.28 2.25 0.65
CA MET A 178 12.99 1.19 1.38
C MET A 178 14.42 1.59 1.79
N ASN A 179 14.75 2.88 1.78
CA ASN A 179 16.00 3.35 2.38
C ASN A 179 15.93 3.21 3.90
N LYS A 180 16.93 2.57 4.51
CA LYS A 180 17.01 2.41 5.96
C LYS A 180 17.42 3.68 6.72
N ALA A 181 18.02 4.66 6.04
CA ALA A 181 18.42 5.94 6.62
C ALA A 181 17.42 7.03 6.22
N TRP A 182 16.70 7.55 7.19
CA TRP A 182 15.69 8.60 6.95
C TRP A 182 16.26 9.97 7.32
N THR A 183 16.56 10.71 6.29
CA THR A 183 17.05 12.08 6.37
C THR A 183 15.92 13.06 6.04
N ARG A 184 16.20 14.35 6.26
CA ARG A 184 15.32 15.43 5.80
C ARG A 184 14.96 15.29 4.31
N ASP A 185 15.95 14.98 3.46
CA ASP A 185 15.73 14.85 2.03
C ASP A 185 14.85 13.65 1.69
N THR A 186 14.96 12.56 2.42
CA THR A 186 14.06 11.40 2.30
C THR A 186 12.60 11.80 2.53
N LEU A 187 12.34 12.56 3.61
CA LEU A 187 10.97 13.00 3.94
C LEU A 187 10.45 14.04 2.93
N LEU A 188 11.28 14.99 2.50
CA LEU A 188 10.90 15.97 1.47
C LEU A 188 10.67 15.33 0.10
N ASN A 189 11.42 14.28 -0.23
CA ASN A 189 11.18 13.49 -1.43
C ASN A 189 9.85 12.74 -1.35
N ALA A 190 9.48 12.24 -0.17
CA ALA A 190 8.18 11.64 0.06
C ALA A 190 7.04 12.65 -0.14
N LEU A 191 7.17 13.87 0.38
CA LEU A 191 6.21 14.96 0.16
C LEU A 191 6.01 15.25 -1.33
N GLY A 192 7.07 15.25 -2.12
CA GLY A 192 7.04 15.47 -3.56
C GLY A 192 6.68 14.23 -4.39
N GLY A 193 6.27 13.12 -3.77
CA GLY A 193 5.95 11.86 -4.45
C GLY A 193 7.17 11.19 -5.11
N ARG A 194 8.39 11.55 -4.70
CA ARG A 194 9.65 11.01 -5.25
C ARG A 194 10.23 9.83 -4.46
N SER A 195 9.79 9.62 -3.22
CA SER A 195 10.13 8.42 -2.43
C SER A 195 9.24 7.25 -2.85
N ARG A 196 9.72 6.46 -3.81
CA ARG A 196 8.99 5.34 -4.40
C ARG A 196 9.73 4.02 -4.14
N PHE A 197 9.05 2.91 -4.35
CA PHE A 197 9.72 1.63 -4.51
C PHE A 197 10.55 1.66 -5.80
N THR A 198 11.69 0.99 -5.81
CA THR A 198 12.45 0.79 -7.08
C THR A 198 11.63 -0.09 -8.03
N SER A 199 11.93 -0.03 -9.32
CA SER A 199 11.24 -0.87 -10.32
C SER A 199 11.32 -2.37 -9.99
N VAL A 200 12.45 -2.82 -9.47
CA VAL A 200 12.64 -4.21 -9.02
C VAL A 200 11.75 -4.53 -7.83
N GLN A 201 11.70 -3.64 -6.82
CA GLN A 201 10.83 -3.79 -5.66
C GLN A 201 9.36 -3.78 -6.06
N ALA A 202 8.94 -2.89 -6.97
CA ALA A 202 7.56 -2.84 -7.46
C ALA A 202 7.13 -4.16 -8.15
N VAL A 203 8.00 -4.76 -8.97
CA VAL A 203 7.74 -6.09 -9.56
C VAL A 203 7.61 -7.15 -8.47
N GLN A 204 8.51 -7.12 -7.47
CA GLN A 204 8.53 -8.12 -6.39
C GLN A 204 7.31 -7.98 -5.47
N LEU A 205 6.88 -6.75 -5.16
CA LEU A 205 5.65 -6.45 -4.40
C LEU A 205 4.43 -7.07 -5.07
N ARG A 206 4.23 -6.82 -6.37
CA ARG A 206 3.11 -7.39 -7.13
C ARG A 206 3.16 -8.91 -7.14
N LYS A 207 4.33 -9.50 -7.39
CA LYS A 207 4.51 -10.96 -7.37
C LYS A 207 4.16 -11.56 -6.01
N SER A 208 4.65 -10.96 -4.93
CA SER A 208 4.38 -11.39 -3.56
C SER A 208 2.89 -11.31 -3.22
N LEU A 209 2.22 -10.21 -3.59
CA LEU A 209 0.79 -10.05 -3.36
C LEU A 209 -0.04 -11.04 -4.20
N THR A 210 0.30 -11.25 -5.48
CA THR A 210 -0.37 -12.23 -6.33
C THR A 210 -0.25 -13.64 -5.75
N SER A 211 0.95 -14.06 -5.31
CA SER A 211 1.14 -15.37 -4.67
C SER A 211 0.29 -15.50 -3.42
N ARG A 212 0.29 -14.48 -2.56
CA ARG A 212 -0.52 -14.45 -1.33
C ARG A 212 -2.02 -14.61 -1.62
N LEU A 213 -2.54 -13.92 -2.62
CA LEU A 213 -3.96 -14.01 -3.01
C LEU A 213 -4.30 -15.38 -3.62
N SER A 214 -3.38 -15.97 -4.40
CA SER A 214 -3.55 -17.30 -4.98
C SER A 214 -3.57 -18.41 -3.93
N ASP A 215 -2.68 -18.33 -2.93
CA ASP A 215 -2.62 -19.29 -1.81
C ASP A 215 -3.92 -19.28 -1.00
N LEU A 216 -4.53 -18.09 -0.85
CA LEU A 216 -5.81 -17.93 -0.17
C LEU A 216 -6.97 -18.53 -0.96
N ALA A 217 -7.04 -18.26 -2.25
CA ALA A 217 -8.06 -18.82 -3.12
C ALA A 217 -8.00 -20.37 -3.13
N ALA A 218 -6.78 -20.93 -3.11
CA ALA A 218 -6.58 -22.37 -3.02
C ALA A 218 -7.04 -22.94 -1.67
N PHE A 219 -6.81 -22.23 -0.56
CA PHE A 219 -7.22 -22.65 0.77
C PHE A 219 -8.75 -22.57 0.94
N ASP A 220 -9.38 -21.52 0.45
CA ASP A 220 -10.84 -21.35 0.51
C ASP A 220 -11.56 -22.45 -0.31
N TRP A 221 -11.02 -22.79 -1.48
CA TRP A 221 -11.54 -23.90 -2.27
C TRP A 221 -11.45 -25.26 -1.54
N LEU A 222 -10.35 -25.51 -0.82
CA LEU A 222 -10.19 -26.75 -0.05
C LEU A 222 -11.20 -26.83 1.10
N THR A 223 -11.46 -25.71 1.80
CA THR A 223 -12.43 -25.68 2.90
C THR A 223 -13.87 -25.83 2.41
N THR A 224 -14.25 -25.23 1.30
CA THR A 224 -15.58 -25.39 0.69
C THR A 224 -15.77 -26.79 0.14
N ALA A 225 -14.77 -27.41 -0.49
CA ALA A 225 -14.84 -28.77 -0.99
C ALA A 225 -15.04 -29.84 0.11
N TRP A 226 -14.58 -29.56 1.34
CA TRP A 226 -14.82 -30.45 2.50
C TRP A 226 -16.26 -30.37 3.03
N HIS A 227 -16.91 -29.21 2.93
CA HIS A 227 -18.31 -29.05 3.34
C HIS A 227 -19.29 -29.75 2.36
N ASP A 228 -18.96 -29.84 1.07
CA ASP A 228 -19.77 -30.53 0.07
C ASP A 228 -19.61 -32.07 0.10
N CYS A 229 -18.61 -32.59 0.80
CA CYS A 229 -18.35 -34.02 0.93
C CYS A 229 -18.83 -34.63 2.26
N ASP A 230 -19.66 -33.94 3.05
CA ASP A 230 -20.26 -34.53 4.25
C ASP A 230 -21.51 -35.39 3.87
N PRO A 231 -21.38 -36.73 3.82
CA PRO A 231 -22.47 -37.62 3.43
C PRO A 231 -23.58 -37.73 4.50
N THR A 232 -23.50 -36.97 5.59
CA THR A 232 -24.44 -37.06 6.73
C THR A 232 -25.61 -36.08 6.69
N SER A 233 -25.58 -35.10 5.76
CA SER A 233 -26.58 -34.03 5.73
C SER A 233 -27.92 -34.42 5.08
N ASP A 234 -28.04 -35.55 4.38
CA ASP A 234 -29.26 -35.90 3.62
C ASP A 234 -30.04 -37.14 4.14
N SER A 235 -29.55 -37.82 5.19
CA SER A 235 -30.20 -39.04 5.71
C SER A 235 -31.12 -38.85 6.93
N LEU A 236 -31.29 -37.63 7.48
CA LEU A 236 -32.13 -37.40 8.66
C LEU A 236 -33.44 -36.63 8.38
N ARG A 237 -33.84 -36.48 7.11
CA ARG A 237 -35.15 -35.84 6.77
C ARG A 237 -36.20 -36.81 6.25
N ARG A 238 -36.03 -38.14 6.41
CA ARG A 238 -37.08 -39.12 6.12
C ARG A 238 -37.10 -40.19 7.20
N LEU A 239 -37.74 -39.88 8.33
CA LEU A 239 -38.46 -40.81 9.22
C LEU A 239 -39.50 -40.00 9.98
#